data_3023f349681fcbeb1268de83459f4ce2
#
_entry.id   3023f349681fcbeb1268de83459f4ce2
#
_cell.length_a   1.000
_cell.length_b   1.000
_cell.length_c   1.000
_cell.angle_alpha   90.00
_cell.angle_beta   90.00
_cell.angle_gamma   90.00
#
_symmetry.space_group_name_H-M   'P 1'
#
loop_
_entity.id
_entity.type
_entity.pdbx_description
1 polymer ?
#
loop_
_entity_poly.entity_id
_entity_poly.type
_entity_poly.pdbx_seq_one_letter_code
_entity_poly.pdbx_strand_id
1 'polypeptide(L)'
;MTEKIKNFQDLRIWQKGIEVVKEIYILTKKFPKEELYGLTSQMRRSAVSIPSNIAEGFRRYHNKEYKQFLYIAMGSCAELETQIIISYELGLSLIHI
;
A
#
# COMPACT_ATOMS: atom_id res chain seq x y z
N MET A 1 -6.92 -7.39 -30.76
CA MET A 1 -5.58 -7.45 -30.19
C MET A 1 -5.45 -6.48 -29.02
N THR A 2 -4.94 -6.95 -27.91
CA THR A 2 -4.81 -6.10 -26.75
C THR A 2 -3.54 -5.25 -26.85
N GLU A 3 -3.67 -4.00 -26.47
CA GLU A 3 -2.52 -3.12 -26.38
C GLU A 3 -1.59 -3.62 -25.28
N LYS A 4 -0.32 -3.64 -25.61
CA LYS A 4 0.70 -4.03 -24.64
C LYS A 4 0.95 -2.88 -23.69
N ILE A 5 0.80 -3.15 -22.38
CA ILE A 5 1.10 -2.15 -21.36
C ILE A 5 2.61 -1.98 -21.28
N LYS A 6 3.09 -0.76 -21.52
CA LYS A 6 4.52 -0.48 -21.56
C LYS A 6 5.02 0.15 -20.28
N ASN A 7 4.11 0.67 -19.46
CA ASN A 7 4.48 1.41 -18.25
C ASN A 7 3.61 0.95 -17.09
N PHE A 8 4.23 0.69 -15.94
CA PHE A 8 3.49 0.26 -14.75
C PHE A 8 2.45 1.31 -14.33
N GLN A 9 2.67 2.57 -14.68
CA GLN A 9 1.72 3.64 -14.33
C GLN A 9 0.36 3.44 -15.00
N ASP A 10 0.30 2.63 -16.04
CA ASP A 10 -0.94 2.32 -16.75
C ASP A 10 -1.69 1.16 -16.10
N LEU A 11 -1.10 0.48 -15.13
CA LEU A 11 -1.75 -0.63 -14.43
C LEU A 11 -2.77 -0.09 -13.45
N ARG A 12 -3.99 -0.62 -13.51
CA ARG A 12 -5.05 -0.19 -12.60
C ARG A 12 -4.69 -0.50 -11.14
N ILE A 13 -4.07 -1.64 -10.88
CA ILE A 13 -3.68 -2.00 -9.51
C ILE A 13 -2.64 -1.03 -8.96
N TRP A 14 -1.74 -0.53 -9.81
CA TRP A 14 -0.78 0.47 -9.37
C TRP A 14 -1.48 1.79 -9.05
N GLN A 15 -2.39 2.21 -9.93
CA GLN A 15 -3.14 3.45 -9.74
C GLN A 15 -3.96 3.40 -8.44
N LYS A 16 -4.59 2.26 -8.18
CA LYS A 16 -5.32 2.05 -6.94
C LYS A 16 -4.40 2.07 -5.73
N GLY A 17 -3.20 1.52 -5.87
CA GLY A 17 -2.20 1.57 -4.81
C GLY A 17 -1.83 3.00 -4.46
N ILE A 18 -1.68 3.86 -5.46
CA ILE A 18 -1.39 5.28 -5.22
C ILE A 18 -2.55 5.95 -4.47
N GLU A 19 -3.79 5.62 -4.82
CA GLU A 19 -4.95 6.18 -4.12
C GLU A 19 -4.93 5.77 -2.64
N VAL A 20 -4.60 4.51 -2.37
CA VAL A 20 -4.50 4.02 -1.00
C VAL A 20 -3.44 4.80 -0.22
N VAL A 21 -2.28 5.05 -0.83
CA VAL A 21 -1.22 5.84 -0.20
C VAL A 21 -1.74 7.22 0.20
N LYS A 22 -2.43 7.89 -0.72
CA LYS A 22 -2.97 9.23 -0.45
C LYS A 22 -3.95 9.19 0.71
N GLU A 23 -4.85 8.22 0.72
CA GLU A 23 -5.85 8.09 1.78
C GLU A 23 -5.21 7.81 3.14
N ILE A 24 -4.18 6.98 3.17
CA ILE A 24 -3.49 6.66 4.43
C ILE A 24 -2.76 7.89 4.96
N TYR A 25 -2.16 8.70 4.09
CA TYR A 25 -1.52 9.93 4.56
C TYR A 25 -2.54 10.91 5.11
N ILE A 26 -3.71 11.03 4.48
CA ILE A 26 -4.78 11.89 4.98
C ILE A 26 -5.26 11.40 6.35
N LEU A 27 -5.50 10.10 6.46
CA LEU A 27 -5.98 9.50 7.70
C LEU A 27 -4.98 9.70 8.84
N THR A 28 -3.72 9.39 8.59
CA THR A 28 -2.70 9.40 9.65
C THR A 28 -2.28 10.80 10.05
N LYS A 29 -2.57 11.81 9.24
CA LYS A 29 -2.35 13.20 9.66
C LYS A 29 -3.13 13.55 10.91
N LYS A 30 -4.25 12.87 11.15
CA LYS A 30 -5.12 13.12 12.29
C LYS A 30 -4.71 12.34 13.53
N PHE A 31 -3.73 11.47 13.39
CA PHE A 31 -3.24 10.68 14.52
C PHE A 31 -2.44 11.54 15.49
N PRO A 32 -2.43 11.20 16.78
CA PRO A 32 -1.62 11.91 17.75
C PRO A 32 -0.14 11.88 17.39
N LYS A 33 0.60 12.92 17.81
CA LYS A 33 2.03 13.00 17.53
C LYS A 33 2.80 11.84 18.13
N GLU A 34 2.31 11.26 19.20
CA GLU A 34 2.95 10.11 19.84
C GLU A 34 3.03 8.91 18.93
N GLU A 35 2.15 8.84 17.90
CA GLU A 35 2.14 7.73 16.96
C GLU A 35 3.04 7.96 15.75
N LEU A 36 3.70 9.12 15.67
CA LEU A 36 4.49 9.46 14.49
C LEU A 36 5.54 8.40 14.14
N TYR A 37 6.27 7.92 15.14
CA TYR A 37 7.30 6.90 14.96
C TYR A 37 6.79 5.49 15.26
N GLY A 38 5.51 5.34 15.47
CA GLY A 38 4.86 4.06 15.71
C GLY A 38 3.90 3.74 14.58
N LEU A 39 2.61 3.72 14.89
CA LEU A 39 1.58 3.26 13.94
C LEU A 39 1.51 4.12 12.68
N THR A 40 1.63 5.45 12.82
CA THR A 40 1.62 6.35 11.65
C THR A 40 2.70 5.95 10.65
N SER A 41 3.93 5.80 11.14
CA SER A 41 5.06 5.43 10.29
C SER A 41 4.86 4.06 9.64
N GLN A 42 4.40 3.09 10.43
CA GLN A 42 4.18 1.74 9.92
C GLN A 42 3.11 1.69 8.85
N MET A 43 2.00 2.40 9.05
CA MET A 43 0.91 2.42 8.08
C MET A 43 1.35 3.07 6.77
N ARG A 44 2.10 4.16 6.85
CA ARG A 44 2.60 4.83 5.66
C ARG A 44 3.57 3.95 4.89
N ARG A 45 4.43 3.24 5.58
CA ARG A 45 5.38 2.33 4.95
C ARG A 45 4.68 1.16 4.28
N SER A 46 3.69 0.57 4.96
CA SER A 46 2.90 -0.51 4.36
C SER A 46 2.18 -0.04 3.11
N ALA A 47 1.57 1.15 3.17
CA ALA A 47 0.84 1.70 2.03
C ALA A 47 1.77 1.93 0.84
N VAL A 48 2.90 2.59 1.05
CA VAL A 48 3.86 2.89 -0.02
C VAL A 48 4.42 1.60 -0.63
N SER A 49 4.59 0.57 0.18
CA SER A 49 5.10 -0.73 -0.28
C SER A 49 4.20 -1.36 -1.35
N ILE A 50 2.90 -1.08 -1.33
CA ILE A 50 1.96 -1.68 -2.29
C ILE A 50 2.28 -1.26 -3.73
N PRO A 51 2.19 0.01 -4.11
CA PRO A 51 2.51 0.39 -5.49
C PRO A 51 3.98 0.20 -5.83
N SER A 52 4.87 0.35 -4.85
CA SER A 52 6.32 0.16 -5.10
C SER A 52 6.61 -1.26 -5.56
N ASN A 53 6.03 -2.26 -4.91
CA ASN A 53 6.27 -3.66 -5.28
C ASN A 53 5.52 -4.07 -6.54
N ILE A 54 4.36 -3.46 -6.80
CA ILE A 54 3.67 -3.68 -8.07
C ILE A 54 4.56 -3.19 -9.22
N ALA A 55 5.14 -2.00 -9.08
CA ALA A 55 6.03 -1.44 -10.11
C ALA A 55 7.26 -2.32 -10.31
N GLU A 56 7.89 -2.77 -9.21
CA GLU A 56 9.05 -3.65 -9.30
C GLU A 56 8.70 -4.96 -9.99
N GLY A 57 7.57 -5.54 -9.63
CA GLY A 57 7.13 -6.78 -10.25
C GLY A 57 6.91 -6.61 -11.74
N PHE A 58 6.29 -5.50 -12.14
CA PHE A 58 6.05 -5.21 -13.55
C PHE A 58 7.36 -5.14 -14.33
N ARG A 59 8.37 -4.48 -13.77
CA ARG A 59 9.67 -4.36 -14.44
C ARG A 59 10.39 -5.70 -14.61
N ARG A 60 9.97 -6.70 -13.86
CA ARG A 60 10.61 -8.03 -13.87
C ARG A 60 9.72 -9.10 -14.44
N TYR A 61 8.71 -8.71 -15.23
CA TYR A 61 7.70 -9.69 -15.68
C TYR A 61 8.29 -10.76 -16.61
N HIS A 62 9.49 -10.54 -17.16
CA HIS A 62 10.16 -11.53 -18.02
C HIS A 62 10.92 -12.60 -17.22
N ASN A 63 11.02 -12.47 -15.91
CA ASN A 63 11.71 -13.48 -15.12
C ASN A 63 10.84 -13.88 -13.93
N LYS A 64 11.32 -14.88 -13.19
CA LYS A 64 10.52 -15.50 -12.13
C LYS A 64 10.33 -14.59 -10.91
N GLU A 65 11.12 -13.52 -10.80
CA GLU A 65 11.09 -12.66 -9.63
C GLU A 65 9.82 -11.82 -9.53
N TYR A 66 9.13 -11.61 -10.65
CA TYR A 66 7.96 -10.73 -10.62
C TYR A 66 6.89 -11.19 -9.63
N LYS A 67 6.73 -12.51 -9.47
CA LYS A 67 5.75 -13.06 -8.54
C LYS A 67 6.08 -12.72 -7.10
N GLN A 68 7.36 -12.72 -6.75
CA GLN A 68 7.79 -12.37 -5.39
C GLN A 68 7.37 -10.96 -5.02
N PHE A 69 7.56 -10.02 -5.96
CA PHE A 69 7.18 -8.63 -5.71
C PHE A 69 5.67 -8.49 -5.56
N LEU A 70 4.90 -9.22 -6.36
CA LEU A 70 3.44 -9.20 -6.23
C LEU A 70 2.99 -9.79 -4.90
N TYR A 71 3.64 -10.86 -4.44
CA TYR A 71 3.34 -11.43 -3.12
C TYR A 71 3.67 -10.46 -1.99
N ILE A 72 4.79 -9.73 -2.13
CA ILE A 72 5.14 -8.71 -1.14
C ILE A 72 4.06 -7.62 -1.11
N ALA A 73 3.59 -7.20 -2.27
CA ALA A 73 2.51 -6.20 -2.33
C ALA A 73 1.25 -6.71 -1.64
N MET A 74 0.89 -7.97 -1.87
CA MET A 74 -0.28 -8.58 -1.21
C MET A 74 -0.09 -8.64 0.30
N GLY A 75 1.10 -9.01 0.75
CA GLY A 75 1.42 -9.01 2.18
C GLY A 75 1.31 -7.63 2.79
N SER A 76 1.76 -6.61 2.06
CA SER A 76 1.65 -5.23 2.51
C SER A 76 0.19 -4.80 2.64
N CYS A 77 -0.68 -5.26 1.74
CA CYS A 77 -2.11 -4.99 1.85
C CYS A 77 -2.68 -5.59 3.13
N ALA A 78 -2.35 -6.84 3.43
CA ALA A 78 -2.83 -7.50 4.64
C ALA A 78 -2.30 -6.81 5.90
N GLU A 79 -1.04 -6.39 5.86
CA GLU A 79 -0.42 -5.67 6.97
C GLU A 79 -1.12 -4.34 7.19
N LEU A 80 -1.35 -3.59 6.12
CA LEU A 80 -2.04 -2.30 6.20
C LEU A 80 -3.45 -2.46 6.73
N GLU A 81 -4.18 -3.45 6.23
CA GLU A 81 -5.53 -3.72 6.70
C GLU A 81 -5.55 -3.99 8.20
N THR A 82 -4.61 -4.78 8.67
CA THR A 82 -4.47 -5.06 10.11
C THR A 82 -4.20 -3.78 10.89
N GLN A 83 -3.29 -2.93 10.37
CA GLN A 83 -2.96 -1.68 11.03
C GLN A 83 -4.13 -0.71 11.09
N ILE A 84 -4.96 -0.68 10.05
CA ILE A 84 -6.17 0.14 10.06
C ILE A 84 -7.12 -0.35 11.15
N ILE A 85 -7.29 -1.66 11.25
CA ILE A 85 -8.14 -2.25 12.29
C ILE A 85 -7.59 -1.88 13.66
N ILE A 86 -6.27 -2.00 13.85
CA ILE A 86 -5.63 -1.64 15.12
C ILE A 86 -5.89 -0.18 15.45
N SER A 87 -5.76 0.71 14.47
CA SER A 87 -5.97 2.13 14.71
C SER A 87 -7.39 2.43 15.15
N TYR A 88 -8.35 1.71 14.61
CA TYR A 88 -9.74 1.83 15.01
C TYR A 88 -9.92 1.32 16.45
N GLU A 89 -9.38 0.15 16.75
CA GLU A 89 -9.50 -0.46 18.07
C GLU A 89 -8.86 0.39 19.16
N LEU A 90 -7.81 1.12 18.82
CA LEU A 90 -7.14 2.02 19.75
C LEU A 90 -7.81 3.40 19.85
N GLY A 91 -8.85 3.62 19.07
CA GLY A 91 -9.55 4.91 19.07
C GLY A 91 -8.82 6.03 18.35
N LEU A 92 -7.83 5.68 17.52
CA LEU A 92 -7.07 6.69 16.77
C LEU A 92 -7.80 7.09 15.49
N SER A 93 -8.71 6.26 15.02
CA SER A 93 -9.40 6.44 13.76
C SER A 93 -10.87 6.08 13.92
N LEU A 94 -11.74 6.80 13.20
CA LEU A 94 -13.17 6.49 13.14
C LEU A 94 -13.50 5.59 11.95
N ILE A 95 -12.51 5.24 11.13
CA ILE A 95 -12.73 4.38 9.98
C ILE A 95 -12.97 2.96 10.48
N HIS A 96 -14.10 2.42 10.06
CA HIS A 96 -14.56 1.08 10.44
C HIS A 96 -14.47 0.20 9.22
N ILE A 97 -13.72 -0.88 9.32
CA ILE A 97 -13.60 -1.83 8.22
C ILE A 97 -14.26 -3.12 8.55
#